data_b847cdf9eee34306122e7d180930b671
#
_entry.id   b847cdf9eee34306122e7d180930b671
#
_cell.length_a   1.000
_cell.length_b   1.000
_cell.length_c   1.000
_cell.angle_alpha   90.00
_cell.angle_beta   90.00
_cell.angle_gamma   90.00
#
_symmetry.space_group_name_H-M   'P 1'
#
loop_
_entity.id
_entity.type
_entity.pdbx_description
1 polymer ?
#
loop_
_entity_poly.entity_id
_entity_poly.type
_entity_poly.pdbx_seq_one_letter_code
_entity_poly.pdbx_strand_id
1 'polypeptide(L)'
;MGYGNKVTETREYIHEEIVLGNYSRGTALPPEREMAERAGVSYMTLRKAVDLLVAEGCLERVAGVGTFVCSTISENKLPRQLGAVIPAWGAPENMDFIMHLSAAARQENWIPKFVFARSWRDRTIADLYQTSDALVTKAIEDLNDLPNDLAEKFRSREKPVVISGGDAVPFGFDSVSPCFTEEAAELCERLHQLGHRRFLQVEQFERRNGGKRFLSLSDNGIGECFRRRYPDVDYDDTTLLVEVPSFGQPFEAIHEKILRLGAKTDCTAIVCPLPFYWGVYSALTDLGLRVPEDVSVVCVGDRLEANYFLPRPVSLAPPP
;
A
#
# COMPACT_ATOMS: atom_id res chain seq x y z
N MET A 1 -10.39 3.89 27.63
CA MET A 1 -11.32 3.49 26.55
C MET A 1 -12.74 3.59 27.09
N GLY A 2 -13.55 4.50 26.52
CA GLY A 2 -14.89 4.80 27.04
C GLY A 2 -15.90 3.71 26.63
N TYR A 3 -16.95 3.54 27.43
CA TYR A 3 -18.06 2.60 27.23
C TYR A 3 -18.74 2.73 25.84
N GLY A 4 -18.76 3.93 25.27
CA GLY A 4 -19.31 4.18 23.92
C GLY A 4 -18.53 3.48 22.81
N ASN A 5 -17.21 3.35 22.93
CA ASN A 5 -16.37 2.69 21.92
C ASN A 5 -16.66 1.20 21.82
N LYS A 6 -16.86 0.52 22.98
CA LYS A 6 -17.17 -0.92 23.01
C LYS A 6 -18.53 -1.27 22.39
N VAL A 7 -19.52 -0.39 22.49
CA VAL A 7 -20.83 -0.59 21.86
C VAL A 7 -20.71 -0.51 20.35
N THR A 8 -19.95 0.48 19.83
CA THR A 8 -19.69 0.64 18.41
C THR A 8 -18.89 -0.52 17.83
N GLU A 9 -17.82 -0.93 18.50
CA GLU A 9 -17.01 -2.11 18.10
C GLU A 9 -17.87 -3.40 18.08
N THR A 10 -18.74 -3.59 19.06
CA THR A 10 -19.66 -4.77 19.12
C THR A 10 -20.71 -4.70 18.00
N ARG A 11 -21.22 -3.51 17.69
CA ARG A 11 -22.16 -3.31 16.58
C ARG A 11 -21.50 -3.65 15.26
N GLU A 12 -20.27 -3.19 15.03
CA GLU A 12 -19.48 -3.49 13.83
C GLU A 12 -19.21 -4.99 13.71
N TYR A 13 -18.81 -5.65 14.79
CA TYR A 13 -18.59 -7.10 14.83
C TYR A 13 -19.85 -7.88 14.38
N ILE A 14 -21.03 -7.59 14.95
CA ILE A 14 -22.27 -8.30 14.58
C ILE A 14 -22.62 -8.02 13.11
N HIS A 15 -22.41 -6.79 12.65
CA HIS A 15 -22.70 -6.39 11.29
C HIS A 15 -21.75 -7.09 10.28
N GLU A 16 -20.46 -7.23 10.62
CA GLU A 16 -19.51 -8.02 9.84
C GLU A 16 -19.92 -9.50 9.74
N GLU A 17 -20.36 -10.11 10.83
CA GLU A 17 -20.84 -11.51 10.86
C GLU A 17 -22.06 -11.72 9.94
N ILE A 18 -22.97 -10.72 9.86
CA ILE A 18 -24.11 -10.76 8.93
C ILE A 18 -23.63 -10.68 7.48
N VAL A 19 -22.70 -9.79 7.20
CA VAL A 19 -22.15 -9.58 5.85
C VAL A 19 -21.35 -10.78 5.37
N LEU A 20 -20.57 -11.39 6.26
CA LEU A 20 -19.81 -12.61 5.96
C LEU A 20 -20.71 -13.85 5.76
N GLY A 21 -22.04 -13.69 6.00
CA GLY A 21 -23.00 -14.78 5.85
C GLY A 21 -23.04 -15.76 7.00
N ASN A 22 -22.32 -15.49 8.10
CA ASN A 22 -22.36 -16.32 9.32
C ASN A 22 -23.74 -16.24 9.98
N TYR A 23 -24.44 -15.13 9.76
CA TYR A 23 -25.87 -14.99 10.07
C TYR A 23 -26.64 -14.73 8.79
N SER A 24 -27.39 -15.75 8.33
CA SER A 24 -28.11 -15.66 7.07
C SER A 24 -29.35 -14.75 7.18
N ARG A 25 -29.71 -14.11 6.07
CA ARG A 25 -30.92 -13.27 5.99
C ARG A 25 -32.18 -14.08 6.31
N GLY A 26 -33.08 -13.49 7.08
CA GLY A 26 -34.33 -14.13 7.51
C GLY A 26 -34.16 -15.17 8.61
N THR A 27 -32.95 -15.40 9.11
CA THR A 27 -32.70 -16.34 10.20
C THR A 27 -32.59 -15.61 11.54
N ALA A 28 -32.90 -16.34 12.62
CA ALA A 28 -32.76 -15.84 13.99
C ALA A 28 -31.27 -15.77 14.38
N LEU A 29 -30.87 -14.67 15.02
CA LEU A 29 -29.58 -14.59 15.70
C LEU A 29 -29.58 -15.53 16.94
N PRO A 30 -28.40 -16.01 17.35
CA PRO A 30 -28.25 -16.69 18.64
C PRO A 30 -28.73 -15.80 19.79
N PRO A 31 -29.07 -16.39 20.96
CA PRO A 31 -29.46 -15.63 22.13
C PRO A 31 -28.45 -14.55 22.52
N GLU A 32 -28.91 -13.33 22.82
CA GLU A 32 -28.03 -12.18 23.12
C GLU A 32 -26.98 -12.49 24.21
N ARG A 33 -27.30 -13.36 25.17
CA ARG A 33 -26.32 -13.77 26.20
C ARG A 33 -25.17 -14.58 25.63
N GLU A 34 -25.48 -15.51 24.74
CA GLU A 34 -24.48 -16.34 24.07
C GLU A 34 -23.60 -15.48 23.14
N MET A 35 -24.19 -14.55 22.41
CA MET A 35 -23.46 -13.62 21.58
C MET A 35 -22.55 -12.71 22.41
N ALA A 36 -22.99 -12.25 23.58
CA ALA A 36 -22.19 -11.44 24.49
C ALA A 36 -20.94 -12.21 25.01
N GLU A 37 -21.12 -13.48 25.35
CA GLU A 37 -19.99 -14.35 25.74
C GLU A 37 -19.00 -14.55 24.62
N ARG A 38 -19.48 -14.84 23.40
CA ARG A 38 -18.62 -14.98 22.20
C ARG A 38 -17.85 -13.71 21.87
N ALA A 39 -18.50 -12.55 21.96
CA ALA A 39 -17.89 -11.25 21.70
C ALA A 39 -17.03 -10.73 22.88
N GLY A 40 -16.98 -11.41 24.02
CA GLY A 40 -16.21 -10.98 25.19
C GLY A 40 -16.70 -9.65 25.79
N VAL A 41 -18.01 -9.35 25.69
CA VAL A 41 -18.61 -8.10 26.17
C VAL A 41 -19.73 -8.34 27.16
N SER A 42 -20.13 -7.29 27.89
CA SER A 42 -21.29 -7.39 28.78
C SER A 42 -22.59 -7.54 27.95
N TYR A 43 -23.57 -8.24 28.53
CA TYR A 43 -24.93 -8.33 27.95
C TYR A 43 -25.52 -6.95 27.57
N MET A 44 -25.29 -5.95 28.43
CA MET A 44 -25.80 -4.60 28.20
C MET A 44 -25.10 -3.91 27.01
N THR A 45 -23.80 -4.20 26.80
CA THR A 45 -23.05 -3.69 25.65
C THR A 45 -23.58 -4.31 24.36
N LEU A 46 -23.75 -5.66 24.36
CA LEU A 46 -24.29 -6.36 23.19
C LEU A 46 -25.72 -5.91 22.89
N ARG A 47 -26.57 -5.82 23.88
CA ARG A 47 -27.96 -5.39 23.70
C ARG A 47 -28.07 -4.00 23.05
N LYS A 48 -27.24 -3.03 23.49
CA LYS A 48 -27.18 -1.71 22.85
C LYS A 48 -26.67 -1.77 21.40
N ALA A 49 -25.71 -2.62 21.12
CA ALA A 49 -25.22 -2.83 19.76
C ALA A 49 -26.32 -3.42 18.86
N VAL A 50 -27.10 -4.40 19.38
CA VAL A 50 -28.27 -4.95 18.68
C VAL A 50 -29.37 -3.90 18.49
N ASP A 51 -29.64 -3.05 19.51
CA ASP A 51 -30.60 -1.95 19.39
C ASP A 51 -30.23 -0.96 18.26
N LEU A 52 -28.94 -0.65 18.10
CA LEU A 52 -28.47 0.17 17.00
C LEU A 52 -28.71 -0.49 15.64
N LEU A 53 -28.40 -1.78 15.50
CA LEU A 53 -28.64 -2.53 14.25
C LEU A 53 -30.13 -2.68 13.94
N VAL A 54 -31.00 -2.74 14.93
CA VAL A 54 -32.46 -2.71 14.76
C VAL A 54 -32.90 -1.31 14.30
N ALA A 55 -32.39 -0.24 14.90
CA ALA A 55 -32.68 1.13 14.49
C ALA A 55 -32.19 1.42 13.05
N GLU A 56 -31.09 0.79 12.64
CA GLU A 56 -30.54 0.85 11.29
C GLU A 56 -31.33 -0.03 10.29
N GLY A 57 -32.24 -0.90 10.79
CA GLY A 57 -33.03 -1.82 9.97
C GLY A 57 -32.24 -3.01 9.44
N CYS A 58 -31.08 -3.31 10.02
CA CYS A 58 -30.30 -4.52 9.73
C CYS A 58 -30.88 -5.73 10.44
N LEU A 59 -31.46 -5.51 11.62
CA LEU A 59 -32.10 -6.53 12.44
C LEU A 59 -33.57 -6.16 12.73
N GLU A 60 -34.37 -7.17 12.97
CA GLU A 60 -35.77 -7.04 13.40
C GLU A 60 -36.01 -7.84 14.69
N ARG A 61 -36.64 -7.23 15.70
CA ARG A 61 -37.08 -7.92 16.90
C ARG A 61 -38.49 -8.39 16.77
N VAL A 62 -38.69 -9.69 16.88
CA VAL A 62 -40.03 -10.29 16.97
C VAL A 62 -40.31 -10.65 18.42
N ALA A 63 -41.28 -9.97 19.01
CA ALA A 63 -41.61 -10.14 20.44
C ALA A 63 -41.91 -11.60 20.78
N GLY A 64 -41.21 -12.13 21.79
CA GLY A 64 -41.38 -13.51 22.25
C GLY A 64 -40.72 -14.59 21.37
N VAL A 65 -40.14 -14.21 20.22
CA VAL A 65 -39.54 -15.15 19.28
C VAL A 65 -38.01 -14.97 19.18
N GLY A 66 -37.55 -13.76 19.00
CA GLY A 66 -36.09 -13.48 18.89
C GLY A 66 -35.76 -12.27 18.04
N THR A 67 -34.47 -12.14 17.75
CA THR A 67 -33.94 -11.12 16.83
C THR A 67 -33.53 -11.79 15.54
N PHE A 68 -33.97 -11.25 14.43
CA PHE A 68 -33.78 -11.81 13.09
C PHE A 68 -32.97 -10.85 12.20
N VAL A 69 -32.19 -11.41 11.29
CA VAL A 69 -31.58 -10.64 10.21
C VAL A 69 -32.68 -10.25 9.21
N CYS A 70 -32.85 -8.95 8.96
CA CYS A 70 -33.91 -8.49 8.06
C CYS A 70 -33.77 -9.11 6.68
N SER A 71 -34.87 -9.65 6.13
CA SER A 71 -34.92 -10.19 4.77
C SER A 71 -34.91 -9.08 3.70
N THR A 72 -35.37 -7.88 4.08
CA THR A 72 -35.43 -6.68 3.23
C THR A 72 -34.46 -5.60 3.67
N ILE A 73 -33.21 -5.98 3.95
CA ILE A 73 -32.17 -4.96 4.12
C ILE A 73 -32.01 -4.29 2.77
N SER A 74 -32.34 -2.99 2.71
CA SER A 74 -32.06 -2.18 1.52
C SER A 74 -30.60 -2.38 1.14
N GLU A 75 -30.31 -2.70 -0.13
CA GLU A 75 -28.95 -2.91 -0.64
C GLU A 75 -28.01 -1.73 -0.32
N ASN A 76 -28.55 -0.56 -0.11
CA ASN A 76 -27.84 0.66 0.30
C ASN A 76 -27.41 0.67 1.80
N LYS A 77 -27.84 -0.29 2.64
CA LYS A 77 -27.51 -0.34 4.08
C LYS A 77 -26.50 -1.43 4.44
N LEU A 78 -26.27 -2.39 3.57
CA LEU A 78 -25.19 -3.36 3.76
C LEU A 78 -23.86 -2.72 3.35
N PRO A 79 -22.81 -2.91 4.14
CA PRO A 79 -21.50 -2.48 3.71
C PRO A 79 -21.12 -3.22 2.43
N ARG A 80 -20.53 -2.48 1.50
CA ARG A 80 -20.01 -3.03 0.26
C ARG A 80 -18.71 -3.79 0.53
N GLN A 81 -18.45 -4.81 -0.25
CA GLN A 81 -17.21 -5.55 -0.17
C GLN A 81 -16.13 -4.93 -1.07
N LEU A 82 -15.02 -4.49 -0.47
CA LEU A 82 -13.85 -4.01 -1.19
C LEU A 82 -12.82 -5.12 -1.29
N GLY A 83 -12.66 -5.70 -2.46
CA GLY A 83 -11.53 -6.61 -2.71
C GLY A 83 -10.23 -5.83 -2.78
N ALA A 84 -9.18 -6.33 -2.13
CA ALA A 84 -7.86 -5.73 -2.17
C ALA A 84 -6.80 -6.79 -2.49
N VAL A 85 -6.10 -6.64 -3.61
CA VAL A 85 -5.01 -7.53 -3.99
C VAL A 85 -3.68 -6.92 -3.59
N ILE A 86 -2.95 -7.64 -2.78
CA ILE A 86 -1.67 -7.22 -2.21
C ILE A 86 -0.57 -8.13 -2.77
N PRO A 87 0.58 -7.57 -3.18
CA PRO A 87 1.74 -8.38 -3.53
C PRO A 87 2.17 -9.29 -2.37
N ALA A 88 2.36 -10.58 -2.67
CA ALA A 88 2.74 -11.59 -1.67
C ALA A 88 4.24 -11.61 -1.37
N TRP A 89 4.86 -10.44 -1.25
CA TRP A 89 6.24 -10.29 -0.77
C TRP A 89 6.32 -9.34 0.41
N GLY A 90 7.34 -9.56 1.24
CA GLY A 90 7.52 -8.84 2.51
C GLY A 90 7.99 -7.40 2.32
N ALA A 91 7.15 -6.56 1.75
CA ALA A 91 7.39 -5.13 1.67
C ALA A 91 6.63 -4.43 2.80
N PRO A 92 7.32 -3.69 3.67
CA PRO A 92 6.68 -2.97 4.77
C PRO A 92 5.55 -2.03 4.32
N GLU A 93 5.69 -1.39 3.16
CA GLU A 93 4.68 -0.53 2.54
C GLU A 93 3.36 -1.28 2.20
N ASN A 94 3.38 -2.60 2.11
CA ASN A 94 2.16 -3.38 1.94
C ASN A 94 1.33 -3.38 3.23
N MET A 95 1.98 -3.42 4.38
CA MET A 95 1.29 -3.35 5.67
C MET A 95 0.68 -1.97 5.90
N ASP A 96 1.41 -0.90 5.59
CA ASP A 96 0.91 0.47 5.67
C ASP A 96 -0.31 0.65 4.76
N PHE A 97 -0.24 0.14 3.53
CA PHE A 97 -1.35 0.17 2.59
C PHE A 97 -2.59 -0.57 3.14
N ILE A 98 -2.40 -1.77 3.70
CA ILE A 98 -3.49 -2.55 4.31
C ILE A 98 -4.15 -1.77 5.46
N MET A 99 -3.35 -1.18 6.33
CA MET A 99 -3.86 -0.43 7.48
C MET A 99 -4.65 0.81 7.07
N HIS A 100 -4.10 1.62 6.15
CA HIS A 100 -4.76 2.84 5.67
C HIS A 100 -6.01 2.52 4.84
N LEU A 101 -5.92 1.54 3.93
CA LEU A 101 -7.08 1.11 3.15
C LEU A 101 -8.19 0.56 4.04
N SER A 102 -7.84 -0.22 5.08
CA SER A 102 -8.81 -0.73 6.04
C SER A 102 -9.52 0.38 6.80
N ALA A 103 -8.77 1.40 7.24
CA ALA A 103 -9.33 2.54 7.95
C ALA A 103 -10.26 3.36 7.05
N ALA A 104 -9.80 3.71 5.84
CA ALA A 104 -10.59 4.48 4.88
C ALA A 104 -11.85 3.72 4.42
N ALA A 105 -11.72 2.43 4.12
CA ALA A 105 -12.85 1.60 3.72
C ALA A 105 -13.95 1.57 4.77
N ARG A 106 -13.59 1.39 6.05
CA ARG A 106 -14.55 1.37 7.15
C ARG A 106 -15.26 2.70 7.35
N GLN A 107 -14.58 3.83 7.14
CA GLN A 107 -15.19 5.16 7.22
C GLN A 107 -16.29 5.35 6.18
N GLU A 108 -16.12 4.75 4.99
CA GLU A 108 -17.07 4.81 3.88
C GLU A 108 -18.05 3.62 3.84
N ASN A 109 -18.17 2.86 4.94
CA ASN A 109 -19.04 1.68 5.04
C ASN A 109 -18.69 0.57 4.03
N TRP A 110 -17.38 0.33 3.80
CA TRP A 110 -16.87 -0.80 3.03
C TRP A 110 -16.18 -1.81 3.94
N ILE A 111 -16.30 -3.10 3.64
CA ILE A 111 -15.54 -4.17 4.28
C ILE A 111 -14.42 -4.60 3.35
N PRO A 112 -13.14 -4.35 3.70
CA PRO A 112 -12.03 -4.79 2.90
C PRO A 112 -11.75 -6.28 3.08
N LYS A 113 -11.55 -6.99 1.97
CA LYS A 113 -11.12 -8.38 1.91
C LYS A 113 -9.80 -8.47 1.16
N PHE A 114 -8.75 -8.92 1.86
CA PHE A 114 -7.40 -8.95 1.31
C PHE A 114 -7.05 -10.32 0.75
N VAL A 115 -6.39 -10.32 -0.42
CA VAL A 115 -5.76 -11.48 -1.03
C VAL A 115 -4.31 -11.14 -1.35
N PHE A 116 -3.41 -12.04 -0.97
CA PHE A 116 -1.98 -11.91 -1.28
C PHE A 116 -1.65 -12.75 -2.50
N ALA A 117 -1.22 -12.10 -3.57
CA ALA A 117 -0.95 -12.76 -4.84
C ALA A 117 0.50 -12.53 -5.31
N ARG A 118 1.08 -13.53 -5.97
CA ARG A 118 2.41 -13.48 -6.56
C ARG A 118 2.40 -13.18 -8.06
N SER A 119 1.26 -13.39 -8.69
CA SER A 119 1.09 -13.27 -10.14
C SER A 119 -0.35 -12.91 -10.46
N TRP A 120 -0.57 -12.20 -11.56
CA TRP A 120 -1.90 -11.95 -12.12
C TRP A 120 -2.66 -13.24 -12.47
N ARG A 121 -1.95 -14.38 -12.61
CA ARG A 121 -2.53 -15.68 -12.89
C ARG A 121 -3.04 -16.41 -11.64
N ASP A 122 -2.92 -15.81 -10.47
CA ASP A 122 -3.47 -16.36 -9.23
C ASP A 122 -5.01 -16.35 -9.29
N ARG A 123 -5.60 -17.54 -9.18
CA ARG A 123 -7.06 -17.70 -9.27
C ARG A 123 -7.83 -16.95 -8.20
N THR A 124 -7.20 -16.74 -7.06
CA THR A 124 -7.81 -16.00 -5.95
C THR A 124 -8.17 -14.56 -6.32
N ILE A 125 -7.49 -13.97 -7.31
CA ILE A 125 -7.82 -12.61 -7.81
C ILE A 125 -9.16 -12.63 -8.55
N ALA A 126 -9.39 -13.63 -9.40
CA ALA A 126 -10.66 -13.75 -10.13
C ALA A 126 -11.84 -14.03 -9.17
N ASP A 127 -11.62 -14.87 -8.16
CA ASP A 127 -12.62 -15.18 -7.13
C ASP A 127 -12.91 -13.94 -6.28
N LEU A 128 -11.88 -13.17 -5.91
CA LEU A 128 -12.03 -11.91 -5.19
C LEU A 128 -12.83 -10.89 -6.01
N TYR A 129 -12.52 -10.73 -7.30
CA TYR A 129 -13.26 -9.85 -8.20
C TYR A 129 -14.74 -10.24 -8.27
N GLN A 130 -15.06 -11.52 -8.35
CA GLN A 130 -16.45 -11.98 -8.41
C GLN A 130 -17.23 -11.68 -7.13
N THR A 131 -16.60 -11.85 -5.98
CA THR A 131 -17.23 -11.74 -4.66
C THR A 131 -17.20 -10.34 -4.06
N SER A 132 -16.53 -9.38 -4.70
CA SER A 132 -16.42 -7.99 -4.23
C SER A 132 -17.26 -7.03 -5.09
N ASP A 133 -17.66 -5.90 -4.52
CA ASP A 133 -18.37 -4.82 -5.22
C ASP A 133 -17.42 -3.87 -5.95
N ALA A 134 -16.18 -3.78 -5.47
CA ALA A 134 -15.09 -3.05 -6.11
C ALA A 134 -13.76 -3.74 -5.82
N LEU A 135 -12.73 -3.45 -6.61
CA LEU A 135 -11.39 -3.98 -6.43
C LEU A 135 -10.34 -2.87 -6.40
N VAL A 136 -9.45 -2.94 -5.43
CA VAL A 136 -8.19 -2.18 -5.43
C VAL A 136 -7.05 -3.18 -5.54
N THR A 137 -6.13 -2.96 -6.43
CA THR A 137 -4.96 -3.83 -6.57
C THR A 137 -3.68 -3.02 -6.63
N LYS A 138 -2.68 -3.39 -5.85
CA LYS A 138 -1.30 -2.94 -6.12
C LYS A 138 -0.78 -3.65 -7.36
N ALA A 139 0.11 -3.01 -8.11
CA ALA A 139 0.77 -3.66 -9.23
C ALA A 139 1.62 -4.85 -8.72
N ILE A 140 1.12 -6.08 -8.98
CA ILE A 140 1.81 -7.32 -8.57
C ILE A 140 2.92 -7.65 -9.54
N GLU A 141 2.66 -7.44 -10.82
CA GLU A 141 3.52 -7.71 -11.97
C GLU A 141 3.33 -6.61 -13.01
N ASP A 142 4.06 -6.70 -14.12
CA ASP A 142 3.80 -5.84 -15.28
C ASP A 142 2.34 -6.01 -15.75
N LEU A 143 1.69 -4.92 -16.08
CA LEU A 143 0.30 -4.94 -16.59
C LEU A 143 0.21 -5.61 -17.96
N ASN A 144 1.31 -5.71 -18.71
CA ASN A 144 1.38 -6.52 -19.94
C ASN A 144 1.25 -8.02 -19.66
N ASP A 145 1.54 -8.48 -18.44
CA ASP A 145 1.41 -9.88 -18.03
C ASP A 145 0.00 -10.23 -17.53
N LEU A 146 -0.90 -9.24 -17.46
CA LEU A 146 -2.28 -9.43 -17.03
C LEU A 146 -3.02 -10.35 -18.03
N PRO A 147 -3.59 -11.49 -17.58
CA PRO A 147 -4.35 -12.36 -18.45
C PRO A 147 -5.49 -11.64 -19.15
N ASN A 148 -5.70 -11.92 -20.44
CA ASN A 148 -6.68 -11.22 -21.27
C ASN A 148 -8.09 -11.28 -20.68
N ASP A 149 -8.50 -12.42 -20.16
CA ASP A 149 -9.82 -12.62 -19.54
C ASP A 149 -10.02 -11.77 -18.28
N LEU A 150 -8.95 -11.59 -17.49
CA LEU A 150 -8.98 -10.71 -16.32
C LEU A 150 -8.92 -9.24 -16.73
N ALA A 151 -8.10 -8.92 -17.75
CA ALA A 151 -8.00 -7.59 -18.30
C ALA A 151 -9.35 -7.09 -18.89
N GLU A 152 -10.06 -7.97 -19.60
CA GLU A 152 -11.39 -7.68 -20.15
C GLU A 152 -12.40 -7.40 -19.02
N LYS A 153 -12.40 -8.22 -17.96
CA LYS A 153 -13.23 -7.98 -16.78
C LYS A 153 -12.94 -6.63 -16.12
N PHE A 154 -11.67 -6.27 -15.97
CA PHE A 154 -11.29 -4.99 -15.37
C PHE A 154 -11.71 -3.81 -16.26
N ARG A 155 -11.63 -3.94 -17.58
CA ARG A 155 -12.04 -2.92 -18.55
C ARG A 155 -13.56 -2.83 -18.72
N SER A 156 -14.31 -3.90 -18.45
CA SER A 156 -15.77 -3.93 -18.62
C SER A 156 -16.48 -2.90 -17.74
N ARG A 157 -15.81 -2.47 -16.65
CA ARG A 157 -16.35 -1.54 -15.66
C ARG A 157 -17.68 -1.99 -15.02
N GLU A 158 -17.99 -3.28 -15.11
CA GLU A 158 -19.10 -3.86 -14.36
C GLU A 158 -18.93 -3.60 -12.85
N LYS A 159 -17.66 -3.61 -12.41
CA LYS A 159 -17.25 -3.23 -11.06
C LYS A 159 -16.10 -2.24 -11.14
N PRO A 160 -16.02 -1.24 -10.25
CA PRO A 160 -14.86 -0.37 -10.16
C PRO A 160 -13.58 -1.16 -9.85
N VAL A 161 -12.53 -0.92 -10.63
CA VAL A 161 -11.19 -1.47 -10.39
C VAL A 161 -10.19 -0.34 -10.42
N VAL A 162 -9.41 -0.19 -9.36
CA VAL A 162 -8.36 0.83 -9.25
C VAL A 162 -7.01 0.15 -9.04
N ILE A 163 -6.03 0.51 -9.85
CA ILE A 163 -4.66 0.04 -9.72
C ILE A 163 -3.83 1.08 -8.96
N SER A 164 -3.19 0.66 -7.88
CA SER A 164 -2.35 1.51 -7.04
C SER A 164 -0.87 1.23 -7.27
N GLY A 165 -0.08 2.30 -7.43
CA GLY A 165 1.37 2.22 -7.52
C GLY A 165 1.88 1.94 -8.93
N GLY A 166 1.27 2.50 -9.95
CA GLY A 166 1.72 2.45 -11.34
C GLY A 166 0.81 3.25 -12.27
N ASP A 167 1.31 3.69 -13.41
CA ASP A 167 0.47 4.29 -14.44
C ASP A 167 -0.25 3.19 -15.23
N ALA A 168 -1.52 2.99 -14.92
CA ALA A 168 -2.37 2.00 -15.57
C ALA A 168 -3.29 2.59 -16.64
N VAL A 169 -3.28 3.91 -16.82
CA VAL A 169 -4.10 4.63 -17.80
C VAL A 169 -3.82 4.17 -19.23
N PRO A 170 -2.56 3.95 -19.67
CA PRO A 170 -2.27 3.44 -21.01
C PRO A 170 -2.87 2.07 -21.30
N PHE A 171 -3.17 1.29 -20.24
CA PHE A 171 -3.79 -0.04 -20.33
C PHE A 171 -5.32 0.00 -20.27
N GLY A 172 -5.90 1.21 -20.11
CA GLY A 172 -7.34 1.42 -20.02
C GLY A 172 -7.93 1.19 -18.62
N PHE A 173 -7.11 1.26 -17.58
CA PHE A 173 -7.51 1.12 -16.18
C PHE A 173 -7.44 2.44 -15.43
N ASP A 174 -8.29 2.58 -14.40
CA ASP A 174 -8.15 3.67 -13.44
C ASP A 174 -6.96 3.39 -12.52
N SER A 175 -6.14 4.41 -12.25
CA SER A 175 -4.98 4.25 -11.38
C SER A 175 -4.79 5.41 -10.41
N VAL A 176 -4.19 5.09 -9.28
CA VAL A 176 -3.74 6.05 -8.27
C VAL A 176 -2.27 5.79 -7.98
N SER A 177 -1.45 6.80 -8.21
CA SER A 177 -0.01 6.75 -7.91
C SER A 177 0.40 8.01 -7.17
N PRO A 178 1.34 7.91 -6.22
CA PRO A 178 1.90 9.10 -5.59
C PRO A 178 2.60 9.95 -6.66
N CYS A 179 2.37 11.26 -6.62
CA CYS A 179 3.05 12.22 -7.47
C CYS A 179 4.08 12.97 -6.63
N PHE A 180 5.33 12.83 -6.96
CA PHE A 180 6.44 13.47 -6.25
C PHE A 180 7.01 14.68 -7.01
N THR A 181 6.25 15.29 -7.91
CA THR A 181 6.79 16.32 -8.82
C THR A 181 7.21 17.58 -8.07
N GLU A 182 6.41 18.04 -7.11
CA GLU A 182 6.72 19.24 -6.32
C GLU A 182 7.85 18.97 -5.34
N GLU A 183 7.78 17.86 -4.64
CA GLU A 183 8.78 17.43 -3.66
C GLU A 183 10.13 17.16 -4.32
N ALA A 184 10.13 16.55 -5.50
CA ALA A 184 11.33 16.34 -6.29
C ALA A 184 11.94 17.68 -6.75
N ALA A 185 11.11 18.66 -7.12
CA ALA A 185 11.58 19.99 -7.48
C ALA A 185 12.23 20.72 -6.29
N GLU A 186 11.62 20.63 -5.11
CA GLU A 186 12.18 21.19 -3.87
C GLU A 186 13.50 20.50 -3.50
N LEU A 187 13.55 19.19 -3.57
CA LEU A 187 14.77 18.42 -3.34
C LEU A 187 15.89 18.83 -4.31
N CYS A 188 15.60 18.93 -5.61
CA CYS A 188 16.55 19.38 -6.61
C CYS A 188 17.10 20.77 -6.28
N GLU A 189 16.23 21.70 -5.89
CA GLU A 189 16.64 23.04 -5.51
C GLU A 189 17.57 23.00 -4.29
N ARG A 190 17.21 22.22 -3.26
CA ARG A 190 18.01 22.08 -2.04
C ARG A 190 19.38 21.49 -2.33
N LEU A 191 19.46 20.41 -3.09
CA LEU A 191 20.72 19.78 -3.48
C LEU A 191 21.59 20.73 -4.33
N HIS A 192 20.96 21.49 -5.23
CA HIS A 192 21.66 22.54 -6.00
C HIS A 192 22.28 23.61 -5.12
N GLN A 193 21.50 24.14 -4.17
CA GLN A 193 21.95 25.17 -3.21
C GLN A 193 23.12 24.68 -2.33
N LEU A 194 23.11 23.38 -1.98
CA LEU A 194 24.18 22.73 -1.22
C LEU A 194 25.43 22.43 -2.06
N GLY A 195 25.40 22.72 -3.36
CA GLY A 195 26.54 22.56 -4.24
C GLY A 195 26.70 21.17 -4.86
N HIS A 196 25.73 20.27 -4.66
CA HIS A 196 25.77 18.96 -5.30
C HIS A 196 25.64 19.07 -6.81
N ARG A 197 26.54 18.40 -7.54
CA ARG A 197 26.57 18.38 -9.02
C ARG A 197 26.73 16.96 -9.57
N ARG A 198 27.14 16.02 -8.74
CA ARG A 198 27.34 14.62 -9.10
C ARG A 198 26.50 13.73 -8.20
N PHE A 199 25.61 12.99 -8.82
CA PHE A 199 24.60 12.18 -8.15
C PHE A 199 24.74 10.72 -8.53
N LEU A 200 24.48 9.85 -7.56
CA LEU A 200 24.24 8.43 -7.81
C LEU A 200 22.75 8.17 -7.54
N GLN A 201 21.99 7.90 -8.59
CA GLN A 201 20.62 7.45 -8.46
C GLN A 201 20.58 5.92 -8.39
N VAL A 202 20.00 5.37 -7.35
CA VAL A 202 19.81 3.93 -7.20
C VAL A 202 18.43 3.56 -7.69
N GLU A 203 18.35 2.65 -8.65
CA GLU A 203 17.11 2.11 -9.17
C GLU A 203 17.05 0.60 -9.02
N GLN A 204 15.89 0.12 -8.61
CA GLN A 204 15.62 -1.30 -8.47
C GLN A 204 15.01 -1.87 -9.75
N PHE A 205 15.50 -3.03 -10.17
CA PHE A 205 14.86 -3.79 -11.23
C PHE A 205 14.83 -5.29 -10.90
N GLU A 206 13.91 -6.00 -11.53
CA GLU A 206 13.90 -7.47 -11.57
C GLU A 206 14.00 -7.97 -13.02
N ARG A 207 14.59 -9.16 -13.20
CA ARG A 207 14.58 -9.83 -14.51
C ARG A 207 13.33 -10.71 -14.61
N ARG A 208 12.55 -10.48 -15.65
CA ARG A 208 11.41 -11.33 -15.98
C ARG A 208 11.32 -11.59 -17.49
N ASN A 209 11.04 -12.82 -17.87
CA ASN A 209 10.77 -13.22 -19.27
C ASN A 209 11.75 -12.63 -20.29
N GLY A 210 13.04 -12.51 -19.90
CA GLY A 210 14.10 -11.97 -20.77
C GLY A 210 14.20 -10.44 -20.81
N GLY A 211 13.35 -9.71 -20.09
CA GLY A 211 13.38 -8.25 -19.95
C GLY A 211 13.79 -7.78 -18.55
N LYS A 212 14.00 -6.48 -18.43
CA LYS A 212 14.17 -5.79 -17.15
C LYS A 212 12.87 -5.07 -16.82
N ARG A 213 12.32 -5.33 -15.64
CA ARG A 213 11.22 -4.55 -15.09
C ARG A 213 11.79 -3.63 -14.01
N PHE A 214 11.60 -2.33 -14.18
CA PHE A 214 11.97 -1.36 -13.16
C PHE A 214 10.88 -1.30 -12.11
N LEU A 215 11.30 -1.32 -10.86
CA LEU A 215 10.44 -1.21 -9.67
C LEU A 215 10.57 0.20 -9.06
N SER A 216 11.08 1.14 -9.85
CA SER A 216 11.31 2.51 -9.42
C SER A 216 10.00 3.26 -9.23
N LEU A 217 9.93 4.08 -8.19
CA LEU A 217 8.81 4.98 -7.90
C LEU A 217 8.77 6.23 -8.78
N SER A 218 9.76 6.41 -9.63
CA SER A 218 9.88 7.63 -10.44
C SER A 218 10.16 7.31 -11.90
N ASP A 219 9.15 7.42 -12.74
CA ASP A 219 9.33 7.51 -14.20
C ASP A 219 10.11 8.79 -14.60
N ASN A 220 10.27 9.72 -13.67
CA ASN A 220 11.01 10.97 -13.83
C ASN A 220 12.09 11.05 -12.77
N GLY A 221 13.20 10.34 -12.97
CA GLY A 221 14.35 10.39 -12.07
C GLY A 221 14.76 11.81 -11.68
N ILE A 222 15.37 11.97 -10.52
CA ILE A 222 15.88 13.25 -10.03
C ILE A 222 16.80 13.92 -11.06
N GLY A 223 17.58 13.14 -11.79
CA GLY A 223 18.41 13.64 -12.89
C GLY A 223 17.63 14.39 -13.96
N GLU A 224 16.44 13.91 -14.34
CA GLU A 224 15.58 14.61 -15.30
C GLU A 224 15.04 15.93 -14.73
N CYS A 225 14.68 15.94 -13.43
CA CYS A 225 14.26 17.14 -12.75
C CYS A 225 15.37 18.22 -12.76
N PHE A 226 16.62 17.81 -12.49
CA PHE A 226 17.78 18.71 -12.56
C PHE A 226 18.01 19.27 -13.96
N ARG A 227 18.04 18.41 -14.98
CA ARG A 227 18.23 18.85 -16.39
C ARG A 227 17.18 19.84 -16.84
N ARG A 228 15.95 19.64 -16.44
CA ARG A 228 14.83 20.53 -16.77
C ARG A 228 14.90 21.86 -16.05
N ARG A 229 15.29 21.86 -14.78
CA ARG A 229 15.28 23.06 -13.92
C ARG A 229 16.55 23.92 -14.08
N TYR A 230 17.67 23.28 -14.36
CA TYR A 230 18.99 23.92 -14.46
C TYR A 230 19.73 23.45 -15.71
N PRO A 231 19.23 23.80 -16.92
CA PRO A 231 19.76 23.29 -18.18
C PRO A 231 21.22 23.73 -18.46
N ASP A 232 21.66 24.83 -17.85
CA ASP A 232 23.01 25.38 -18.07
C ASP A 232 24.04 24.81 -17.07
N VAL A 233 23.63 23.91 -16.19
CA VAL A 233 24.51 23.28 -15.20
C VAL A 233 24.81 21.86 -15.64
N ASP A 234 26.10 21.55 -15.73
CA ASP A 234 26.56 20.19 -16.00
C ASP A 234 26.36 19.33 -14.74
N TYR A 235 25.41 18.41 -14.82
CA TYR A 235 25.14 17.42 -13.77
C TYR A 235 25.57 16.06 -14.28
N ASP A 236 26.39 15.39 -13.51
CA ASP A 236 26.69 13.97 -13.68
C ASP A 236 25.71 13.14 -12.82
N ASP A 237 24.75 12.50 -13.48
CA ASP A 237 23.80 11.58 -12.87
C ASP A 237 24.10 10.14 -13.30
N THR A 238 24.83 9.44 -12.48
CA THR A 238 25.04 8.01 -12.68
C THR A 238 23.88 7.21 -12.07
N THR A 239 23.28 6.35 -12.89
CA THR A 239 22.24 5.43 -12.40
C THR A 239 22.83 4.07 -12.06
N LEU A 240 22.72 3.67 -10.81
CA LEU A 240 23.06 2.33 -10.33
C LEU A 240 21.86 1.42 -10.35
N LEU A 241 21.83 0.50 -11.31
CA LEU A 241 20.77 -0.49 -11.39
C LEU A 241 21.05 -1.66 -10.43
N VAL A 242 20.12 -1.87 -9.50
CA VAL A 242 20.20 -2.97 -8.53
C VAL A 242 19.16 -4.03 -8.88
N GLU A 243 19.64 -5.22 -9.26
CA GLU A 243 18.75 -6.36 -9.46
C GLU A 243 18.37 -6.93 -8.09
N VAL A 244 17.08 -6.85 -7.76
CA VAL A 244 16.54 -7.45 -6.56
C VAL A 244 15.52 -8.49 -6.99
N PRO A 245 15.74 -9.78 -6.70
CA PRO A 245 14.72 -10.80 -6.94
C PRO A 245 13.42 -10.44 -6.21
N SER A 246 12.28 -10.82 -6.76
CA SER A 246 10.93 -10.48 -6.22
C SER A 246 10.74 -10.79 -4.73
N PHE A 247 11.64 -11.57 -4.13
CA PHE A 247 11.63 -11.95 -2.71
C PHE A 247 13.00 -11.75 -2.05
N GLY A 248 13.94 -11.03 -2.72
CA GLY A 248 15.27 -10.77 -2.24
C GLY A 248 15.34 -9.64 -1.22
N GLN A 249 16.41 -9.63 -0.46
CA GLN A 249 16.72 -8.53 0.45
C GLN A 249 17.43 -7.42 -0.34
N PRO A 250 16.84 -6.23 -0.47
CA PRO A 250 17.47 -5.13 -1.19
C PRO A 250 18.79 -4.68 -0.54
N PHE A 251 18.93 -4.87 0.75
CA PHE A 251 20.09 -4.49 1.54
C PHE A 251 21.39 -5.08 0.99
N GLU A 252 21.48 -6.41 0.86
CA GLU A 252 22.73 -7.08 0.44
C GLU A 252 23.08 -6.70 -1.00
N ALA A 253 22.09 -6.67 -1.88
CA ALA A 253 22.31 -6.38 -3.28
C ALA A 253 22.87 -4.97 -3.52
N ILE A 254 22.37 -3.95 -2.80
CA ILE A 254 22.89 -2.58 -2.92
C ILE A 254 24.26 -2.43 -2.24
N HIS A 255 24.43 -3.02 -1.06
CA HIS A 255 25.68 -2.97 -0.31
C HIS A 255 26.87 -3.47 -1.16
N GLU A 256 26.75 -4.68 -1.72
CA GLU A 256 27.80 -5.22 -2.60
C GLU A 256 28.08 -4.34 -3.82
N LYS A 257 27.03 -3.75 -4.41
CA LYS A 257 27.20 -2.92 -5.60
C LYS A 257 27.92 -1.62 -5.29
N ILE A 258 27.61 -0.95 -4.20
CA ILE A 258 28.31 0.27 -3.78
C ILE A 258 29.75 -0.04 -3.41
N LEU A 259 30.01 -1.13 -2.70
CA LEU A 259 31.40 -1.56 -2.42
C LEU A 259 32.19 -1.81 -3.70
N ARG A 260 31.59 -2.42 -4.72
CA ARG A 260 32.25 -2.64 -6.02
C ARG A 260 32.52 -1.35 -6.80
N LEU A 261 31.65 -0.35 -6.65
CA LEU A 261 31.90 0.98 -7.21
C LEU A 261 33.09 1.65 -6.50
N GLY A 262 33.20 1.47 -5.20
CA GLY A 262 34.32 1.94 -4.39
C GLY A 262 34.59 3.44 -4.53
N ALA A 263 35.83 3.84 -4.45
CA ALA A 263 36.28 5.22 -4.60
C ALA A 263 36.14 5.80 -6.04
N LYS A 264 35.60 5.02 -6.97
CA LYS A 264 35.28 5.52 -8.34
C LYS A 264 34.00 6.35 -8.38
N THR A 265 33.20 6.37 -7.31
CA THR A 265 32.06 7.26 -7.22
C THR A 265 32.51 8.61 -6.71
N ASP A 266 32.77 9.53 -7.62
CA ASP A 266 32.91 10.94 -7.26
C ASP A 266 31.59 11.60 -6.88
N CYS A 267 30.53 10.82 -6.66
CA CYS A 267 29.23 11.35 -6.31
C CYS A 267 29.27 11.98 -4.91
N THR A 268 28.62 13.11 -4.79
CA THR A 268 28.48 13.83 -3.52
C THR A 268 27.11 13.63 -2.89
N ALA A 269 26.17 13.06 -3.64
CA ALA A 269 24.86 12.68 -3.13
C ALA A 269 24.36 11.36 -3.75
N ILE A 270 23.72 10.54 -2.95
CA ILE A 270 23.08 9.30 -3.36
C ILE A 270 21.58 9.45 -3.13
N VAL A 271 20.79 9.17 -4.17
CA VAL A 271 19.34 9.13 -4.10
C VAL A 271 18.88 7.70 -4.28
N CYS A 272 18.17 7.15 -3.31
CA CYS A 272 17.75 5.76 -3.32
C CYS A 272 16.32 5.58 -2.76
N PRO A 273 15.60 4.52 -3.13
CA PRO A 273 14.41 4.11 -2.43
C PRO A 273 14.72 3.82 -0.94
N LEU A 274 13.80 4.19 -0.05
CA LEU A 274 14.02 4.05 1.40
C LEU A 274 14.45 2.63 1.85
N PRO A 275 13.93 1.53 1.28
CA PRO A 275 14.38 0.18 1.64
C PRO A 275 15.87 -0.08 1.40
N PHE A 276 16.53 0.71 0.54
CA PHE A 276 17.97 0.58 0.26
C PHE A 276 18.86 1.35 1.24
N TYR A 277 18.29 2.23 2.05
CA TYR A 277 19.05 3.15 2.91
C TYR A 277 20.15 2.44 3.71
N TRP A 278 19.78 1.37 4.43
CA TRP A 278 20.74 0.66 5.27
C TRP A 278 21.87 0.00 4.50
N GLY A 279 21.58 -0.52 3.31
CA GLY A 279 22.61 -1.10 2.45
C GLY A 279 23.56 -0.03 1.91
N VAL A 280 23.02 1.13 1.53
CA VAL A 280 23.82 2.29 1.11
C VAL A 280 24.68 2.78 2.26
N TYR A 281 24.08 3.03 3.43
CA TYR A 281 24.78 3.53 4.61
C TYR A 281 25.88 2.59 5.09
N SER A 282 25.60 1.28 5.15
CA SER A 282 26.58 0.26 5.54
C SER A 282 27.77 0.23 4.58
N ALA A 283 27.50 0.26 3.27
CA ALA A 283 28.56 0.27 2.26
C ALA A 283 29.43 1.53 2.33
N LEU A 284 28.82 2.71 2.54
CA LEU A 284 29.58 3.95 2.73
C LEU A 284 30.46 3.89 3.98
N THR A 285 29.93 3.33 5.07
CA THR A 285 30.70 3.12 6.32
C THR A 285 31.89 2.20 6.09
N ASP A 286 31.71 1.08 5.37
CA ASP A 286 32.80 0.15 5.05
C ASP A 286 33.87 0.77 4.13
N LEU A 287 33.48 1.75 3.31
CA LEU A 287 34.41 2.55 2.49
C LEU A 287 35.06 3.70 3.28
N GLY A 288 34.73 3.90 4.55
CA GLY A 288 35.23 4.98 5.39
C GLY A 288 34.64 6.35 5.07
N LEU A 289 33.51 6.41 4.35
CA LEU A 289 32.82 7.63 3.98
C LEU A 289 31.74 7.96 5.02
N ARG A 290 31.67 9.21 5.44
CA ARG A 290 30.72 9.68 6.45
C ARG A 290 29.49 10.28 5.78
N VAL A 291 28.34 10.01 6.39
CA VAL A 291 27.05 10.59 6.00
C VAL A 291 26.61 11.55 7.12
N PRO A 292 26.37 12.81 6.85
CA PRO A 292 26.32 13.47 5.53
C PRO A 292 27.62 14.16 5.08
N GLU A 293 28.72 14.12 5.88
CA GLU A 293 29.90 14.97 5.69
C GLU A 293 30.62 14.73 4.37
N ASP A 294 30.77 13.47 3.95
CA ASP A 294 31.46 13.11 2.72
C ASP A 294 30.47 12.83 1.58
N VAL A 295 29.30 12.23 1.89
CA VAL A 295 28.23 11.90 0.93
C VAL A 295 26.87 12.14 1.59
N SER A 296 26.03 12.92 0.93
CA SER A 296 24.62 13.06 1.32
C SER A 296 23.79 11.86 0.82
N VAL A 297 22.90 11.33 1.68
CA VAL A 297 21.97 10.26 1.29
C VAL A 297 20.54 10.75 1.40
N VAL A 298 19.80 10.64 0.30
CA VAL A 298 18.40 11.03 0.18
C VAL A 298 17.57 9.81 -0.13
N CYS A 299 16.49 9.61 0.61
CA CYS A 299 15.57 8.52 0.41
C CYS A 299 14.29 8.97 -0.29
N VAL A 300 13.84 8.20 -1.28
CA VAL A 300 12.51 8.34 -1.86
C VAL A 300 11.56 7.43 -1.08
N GLY A 301 10.50 8.01 -0.53
CA GLY A 301 9.59 7.38 0.41
C GLY A 301 9.85 7.83 1.85
N ASP A 302 8.77 7.91 2.62
CA ASP A 302 8.83 8.24 4.04
C ASP A 302 8.14 7.15 4.86
N ARG A 303 8.72 6.88 6.03
CA ARG A 303 8.18 5.95 7.01
C ARG A 303 8.53 6.44 8.41
N LEU A 304 7.66 6.15 9.35
CA LEU A 304 7.87 6.53 10.76
C LEU A 304 9.21 5.99 11.28
N GLU A 305 9.63 4.80 10.86
CA GLU A 305 10.88 4.19 11.26
C GLU A 305 12.12 4.96 10.82
N ALA A 306 12.05 5.69 9.70
CA ALA A 306 13.16 6.53 9.22
C ALA A 306 13.53 7.63 10.23
N ASN A 307 12.61 8.02 11.11
CA ASN A 307 12.88 8.98 12.18
C ASN A 307 13.85 8.44 13.24
N TYR A 308 14.01 7.13 13.32
CA TYR A 308 14.88 6.43 14.28
C TYR A 308 16.19 5.96 13.65
N PHE A 309 16.40 6.22 12.37
CA PHE A 309 17.68 5.91 11.71
C PHE A 309 18.77 6.87 12.17
N LEU A 310 19.99 6.36 12.27
CA LEU A 310 21.17 7.15 12.63
C LEU A 310 22.31 6.87 11.61
N PRO A 311 22.72 7.90 10.85
CA PRO A 311 22.11 9.22 10.75
C PRO A 311 20.71 9.15 10.15
N ARG A 312 19.86 10.15 10.48
CA ARG A 312 18.52 10.23 9.92
C ARG A 312 18.60 10.61 8.43
N PRO A 313 18.02 9.85 7.51
CA PRO A 313 17.98 10.22 6.10
C PRO A 313 17.14 11.48 5.88
N VAL A 314 17.48 12.23 4.84
CA VAL A 314 16.52 13.15 4.23
C VAL A 314 15.56 12.32 3.39
N SER A 315 14.28 12.38 3.67
CA SER A 315 13.26 11.61 2.98
C SER A 315 12.39 12.50 2.10
N LEU A 316 12.10 12.02 0.90
CA LEU A 316 11.08 12.58 0.03
C LEU A 316 9.77 11.85 0.35
N ALA A 317 8.91 12.50 1.12
CA ALA A 317 7.61 11.95 1.48
C ALA A 317 6.59 12.15 0.35
N PRO A 318 5.67 11.20 0.11
CA PRO A 318 4.53 11.48 -0.76
C PRO A 318 3.64 12.54 -0.12
N PRO A 319 2.92 13.34 -0.93
CA PRO A 319 1.94 14.28 -0.41
C PRO A 319 0.86 13.51 0.39
N PRO A 320 0.27 14.15 1.41
CA PRO A 320 -0.73 13.53 2.28
C PRO A 320 -2.01 13.13 1.55
#